data_357fff2aaca0816fd9461090dbac23c9
#
_entry.id   357fff2aaca0816fd9461090dbac23c9
#
_cell.length_a   1.000
_cell.length_b   1.000
_cell.length_c   1.000
_cell.angle_alpha   90.00
_cell.angle_beta   90.00
_cell.angle_gamma   90.00
#
_symmetry.space_group_name_H-M   'P 1'
#
loop_
_entity.id
_entity.type
_entity.pdbx_description
1 polymer ?
#
loop_
_entity_poly.entity_id
_entity_poly.type
_entity_poly.pdbx_seq_one_letter_code
_entity_poly.pdbx_strand_id
1 'polypeptide(L)'
;PYDAVVIMEDGARGMNFCMSIRGYRKDVPLLWISDQAEFEPQSRRMQADTFLVKPVTEYQLGEAVSQLLQNTTRRNEPREEDE
;
A
#
# COMPACT_ATOMS: atom_id res chain seq x y z
N PRO A 1 8.04 14.28 -3.41
CA PRO A 1 7.90 12.90 -2.94
C PRO A 1 6.52 12.63 -2.42
N TYR A 2 6.12 11.39 -2.52
CA TYR A 2 4.80 10.98 -2.09
C TYR A 2 4.89 10.31 -0.73
N ASP A 3 3.89 10.56 0.09
CA ASP A 3 3.81 9.91 1.39
C ASP A 3 3.25 8.50 1.26
N ALA A 4 2.38 8.30 0.29
CA ALA A 4 1.77 6.99 0.07
C ALA A 4 1.17 6.94 -1.32
N VAL A 5 0.95 5.73 -1.81
CA VAL A 5 0.32 5.51 -3.10
C VAL A 5 -0.88 4.60 -2.90
N VAL A 6 -2.03 5.00 -3.45
CA VAL A 6 -3.24 4.20 -3.40
C VAL A 6 -3.60 3.79 -4.83
N ILE A 7 -3.69 2.49 -5.04
CA ILE A 7 -4.04 1.94 -6.34
C ILE A 7 -5.45 1.37 -6.27
N MET A 8 -6.33 1.89 -7.12
CA MET A 8 -7.73 1.47 -7.14
C MET A 8 -8.07 0.82 -8.49
N GLU A 9 -7.22 -0.11 -8.90
CA GLU A 9 -7.42 -0.85 -10.13
C GLU A 9 -7.58 -2.31 -9.82
N ASP A 10 -8.37 -3.00 -10.62
CA ASP A 10 -8.68 -4.38 -10.37
C ASP A 10 -7.77 -5.32 -11.14
N GLY A 11 -7.60 -6.51 -10.59
CA GLY A 11 -6.98 -7.61 -11.29
C GLY A 11 -5.58 -7.33 -11.80
N ALA A 12 -5.34 -7.71 -13.04
CA ALA A 12 -4.01 -7.61 -13.62
C ALA A 12 -3.53 -6.18 -13.72
N ARG A 13 -4.46 -5.23 -13.94
CA ARG A 13 -4.06 -3.83 -14.01
C ARG A 13 -3.54 -3.35 -12.67
N GLY A 14 -4.22 -3.76 -11.59
CA GLY A 14 -3.74 -3.41 -10.26
C GLY A 14 -2.38 -3.99 -9.98
N MET A 15 -2.18 -5.24 -10.36
CA MET A 15 -0.88 -5.88 -10.19
C MET A 15 0.20 -5.15 -10.97
N ASN A 16 -0.11 -4.78 -12.20
CA ASN A 16 0.86 -4.07 -13.03
C ASN A 16 1.25 -2.73 -12.42
N PHE A 17 0.28 -2.02 -11.87
CA PHE A 17 0.56 -0.76 -11.20
C PHE A 17 1.47 -0.97 -10.00
N CYS A 18 1.17 -2.00 -9.20
CA CYS A 18 2.01 -2.30 -8.05
C CYS A 18 3.45 -2.58 -8.48
N MET A 19 3.59 -3.37 -9.52
CA MET A 19 4.92 -3.71 -10.02
C MET A 19 5.66 -2.47 -10.49
N SER A 20 4.94 -1.60 -11.19
CA SER A 20 5.56 -0.36 -11.69
C SER A 20 6.03 0.51 -10.53
N ILE A 21 5.18 0.67 -9.53
CA ILE A 21 5.54 1.50 -8.39
C ILE A 21 6.75 0.90 -7.67
N ARG A 22 6.76 -0.40 -7.47
CA ARG A 22 7.88 -1.04 -6.78
C ARG A 22 9.15 -0.99 -7.60
N GLY A 23 9.04 -0.88 -8.90
CA GLY A 23 10.20 -0.69 -9.73
C GLY A 23 10.85 0.66 -9.52
N TYR A 24 10.04 1.67 -9.19
CA TYR A 24 10.54 3.01 -8.92
C TYR A 24 10.90 3.21 -7.47
N ARG A 25 9.99 2.82 -6.60
CA ARG A 25 10.09 3.13 -5.18
C ARG A 25 9.82 1.88 -4.39
N LYS A 26 10.84 1.37 -3.77
CA LYS A 26 10.69 0.13 -2.99
C LYS A 26 10.18 0.40 -1.59
N ASP A 27 10.26 1.63 -1.15
CA ASP A 27 9.94 1.98 0.22
C ASP A 27 8.69 2.82 0.39
N VAL A 28 8.03 3.18 -0.71
CA VAL A 28 6.83 3.99 -0.57
C VAL A 28 5.68 3.10 -0.06
N PRO A 29 4.88 3.61 0.87
CA PRO A 29 3.72 2.85 1.34
C PRO A 29 2.73 2.66 0.20
N LEU A 30 2.23 1.45 0.05
CA LEU A 30 1.42 1.10 -1.10
C LEU A 30 0.15 0.40 -0.63
N LEU A 31 -0.99 0.96 -1.00
CA LEU A 31 -2.30 0.40 -0.70
C LEU A 31 -2.98 0.04 -2.01
N TRP A 32 -3.41 -1.21 -2.11
CA TRP A 32 -4.09 -1.69 -3.30
C TRP A 32 -5.53 -2.02 -2.94
N ILE A 33 -6.47 -1.43 -3.66
CA ILE A 33 -7.90 -1.67 -3.47
C ILE A 33 -8.45 -2.32 -4.71
N SER A 34 -9.04 -3.50 -4.55
CA SER A 34 -9.57 -4.27 -5.65
C SER A 34 -10.95 -4.79 -5.29
N ASP A 35 -11.74 -5.15 -6.30
CA ASP A 35 -13.03 -5.78 -6.04
C ASP A 35 -12.91 -7.30 -5.97
N GLN A 36 -11.71 -7.84 -6.08
CA GLN A 36 -11.49 -9.28 -6.12
C GLN A 36 -10.59 -9.72 -4.98
N ALA A 37 -11.20 -10.35 -3.98
CA ALA A 37 -10.46 -10.78 -2.79
C ALA A 37 -9.39 -11.82 -3.13
N GLU A 38 -9.59 -12.56 -4.22
CA GLU A 38 -8.64 -13.61 -4.57
C GLU A 38 -7.29 -13.08 -4.98
N PHE A 39 -7.16 -11.77 -5.15
CA PHE A 39 -5.87 -11.19 -5.47
C PHE A 39 -5.04 -10.86 -4.24
N GLU A 40 -5.53 -11.18 -3.06
CA GLU A 40 -4.77 -10.88 -1.86
C GLU A 40 -3.38 -11.52 -1.84
N PRO A 41 -3.23 -12.79 -2.22
CA PRO A 41 -1.89 -13.36 -2.26
C PRO A 41 -0.96 -12.62 -3.22
N GLN A 42 -1.52 -12.16 -4.35
CA GLN A 42 -0.72 -11.42 -5.31
C GLN A 42 -0.30 -10.07 -4.73
N SER A 43 -1.15 -9.46 -3.92
CA SER A 43 -0.78 -8.19 -3.31
C SER A 43 0.47 -8.34 -2.45
N ARG A 44 0.60 -9.45 -1.78
CA ARG A 44 1.79 -9.69 -0.98
C ARG A 44 3.01 -9.89 -1.85
N ARG A 45 2.86 -10.59 -2.95
CA ARG A 45 3.97 -10.78 -3.89
C ARG A 45 4.42 -9.48 -4.50
N MET A 46 3.47 -8.59 -4.74
CA MET A 46 3.79 -7.27 -5.31
C MET A 46 4.27 -6.31 -4.23
N GLN A 47 4.33 -6.78 -2.98
CA GLN A 47 4.82 -6.00 -1.86
C GLN A 47 3.94 -4.79 -1.57
N ALA A 48 2.64 -4.96 -1.77
CA ALA A 48 1.68 -3.98 -1.29
C ALA A 48 1.63 -4.08 0.23
N ASP A 49 1.64 -2.93 0.88
CA ASP A 49 1.61 -2.93 2.34
C ASP A 49 0.24 -3.28 2.87
N THR A 50 -0.80 -2.91 2.13
CA THR A 50 -2.17 -3.16 2.55
C THR A 50 -3.01 -3.46 1.33
N PHE A 51 -3.94 -4.39 1.48
CA PHE A 51 -4.87 -4.76 0.42
C PHE A 51 -6.27 -4.70 0.97
N LEU A 52 -7.15 -3.97 0.30
CA LEU A 52 -8.55 -3.86 0.69
C LEU A 52 -9.43 -4.33 -0.43
N VAL A 53 -10.61 -4.86 -0.07
CA VAL A 53 -11.58 -5.37 -1.03
C VAL A 53 -12.78 -4.45 -1.03
N LYS A 54 -13.18 -4.00 -2.20
CA LYS A 54 -14.38 -3.16 -2.35
C LYS A 54 -15.62 -3.95 -1.95
N PRO A 55 -16.63 -3.28 -1.45
CA PRO A 55 -16.72 -1.83 -1.25
C PRO A 55 -15.96 -1.40 0.00
N VAL A 56 -15.34 -0.24 -0.10
CA VAL A 56 -14.55 0.33 0.99
C VAL A 56 -15.19 1.64 1.40
N THR A 57 -15.49 1.77 2.67
CA THR A 57 -16.07 3.01 3.17
C THR A 57 -14.99 4.05 3.36
N GLU A 58 -15.41 5.31 3.46
CA GLU A 58 -14.46 6.38 3.75
C GLU A 58 -13.73 6.13 5.06
N TYR A 59 -14.45 5.59 6.02
CA TYR A 59 -13.84 5.29 7.30
C TYR A 59 -12.75 4.24 7.17
N GLN A 60 -13.06 3.17 6.45
CA GLN A 60 -12.09 2.09 6.26
C GLN A 60 -10.87 2.59 5.51
N LEU A 61 -11.09 3.40 4.49
CA LEU A 61 -9.98 3.95 3.72
C LEU A 61 -9.13 4.86 4.58
N GLY A 62 -9.77 5.72 5.36
CA GLY A 62 -9.05 6.62 6.23
C GLY A 62 -8.21 5.87 7.25
N GLU A 63 -8.78 4.81 7.83
CA GLU A 63 -8.04 4.00 8.78
C GLU A 63 -6.83 3.35 8.13
N ALA A 64 -7.02 2.79 6.95
CA ALA A 64 -5.94 2.10 6.27
C ALA A 64 -4.82 3.06 5.92
N VAL A 65 -5.16 4.22 5.39
CA VAL A 65 -4.16 5.21 5.02
C VAL A 65 -3.43 5.72 6.25
N SER A 66 -4.16 5.95 7.33
CA SER A 66 -3.57 6.44 8.56
C SER A 66 -2.54 5.44 9.08
N GLN A 67 -2.89 4.17 9.11
CA GLN A 67 -1.97 3.14 9.57
C GLN A 67 -0.77 3.01 8.65
N LEU A 68 -1.04 3.14 7.36
CA LEU A 68 0.02 3.05 6.37
C LEU A 68 1.06 4.14 6.61
N LEU A 69 0.59 5.36 6.83
CA LEU A 69 1.49 6.48 7.06
C LEU A 69 2.23 6.34 8.39
N GLN A 70 1.56 5.82 9.39
CA GLN A 70 2.22 5.60 10.67
C GLN A 70 3.34 4.59 10.54
N ASN A 71 3.08 3.51 9.82
CA ASN A 71 4.10 2.50 9.62
C ASN A 71 5.28 3.05 8.85
N THR A 72 5.00 3.90 7.87
CA THR A 72 6.07 4.52 7.10
C THR A 72 6.91 5.44 7.97
N THR A 73 6.26 6.24 8.78
CA THR A 73 6.97 7.14 9.66
C THR A 73 7.90 6.35 10.56
N ARG A 74 7.39 5.27 11.13
CA ARG A 74 8.18 4.45 12.01
C ARG A 74 9.36 3.85 11.27
N ARG A 75 9.14 3.43 10.05
CA ARG A 75 10.17 2.80 9.24
C ARG A 75 11.27 3.77 8.85
N ASN A 76 10.88 5.01 8.56
CA ASN A 76 11.82 6.01 8.08
C ASN A 76 12.36 6.91 9.17
N GLU A 77 11.92 6.68 10.36
CA GLU A 77 12.30 7.53 11.48
C GLU A 77 13.78 7.34 11.78
N PRO A 78 14.51 8.44 12.05
CA PRO A 78 15.89 8.27 12.49
C PRO A 78 15.94 7.44 13.75
N ARG A 79 16.93 6.62 13.84
CA ARG A 79 17.05 5.75 14.98
C ARG A 79 17.51 6.54 16.18
N GLU A 80 16.69 6.55 17.19
CA GLU A 80 17.06 7.26 18.41
C GLU A 80 18.28 6.64 19.02
N GLU A 81 18.35 5.34 18.92
CA GLU A 81 19.46 4.63 19.49
C GLU A 81 20.75 4.94 18.79
N ASP A 82 20.66 5.56 17.65
CA ASP A 82 21.87 5.93 16.92
C ASP A 82 22.58 7.11 17.54
N GLU A 83 21.94 7.77 18.44
CA GLU A 83 22.58 8.93 19.07
C GLU A 83 23.71 8.60 19.94
#